data_424fe1baac0aa015d52ffc581d044ff3
#
_entry.id   424fe1baac0aa015d52ffc581d044ff3
#
_cell.length_a   1.000
_cell.length_b   1.000
_cell.length_c   1.000
_cell.angle_alpha   90.00
_cell.angle_beta   90.00
_cell.angle_gamma   90.00
#
_symmetry.space_group_name_H-M   'P 1'
#
loop_
_entity.id
_entity.type
_entity.pdbx_description
1 polymer ?
#
loop_
_entity_poly.entity_id
_entity_poly.type
_entity_poly.pdbx_seq_one_letter_code
_entity_poly.pdbx_strand_id
1 'polypeptide(L)'
;PNGIYLKVRYYRYKEISNKIFNIFKEITPLVEPLSIDEAFLDLSESKFDDGLEAAKYIKRRVFQEVGLTLSIGISYNKFLAKLASDWNKPNGIKIITKEMIPDILRPLPVSKIYGLGEKSVKKLNNMGMFKVDDLYELPKEFFIEYFGKYGIDIYERIRGIDNREVKVNRDRKSYGRENTLKFDTEDKEDILYYVKAFCLELSEELKRRNVFIKTITVKYKTSNFESHTRSRSLNYYTNDLNTIYNVAQEIVNDEVFEDGIRLIGVTVSGVKEETVEQLKLF
;
A
#
# COMPACT_ATOMS: atom_id res chain seq x y z
N PRO A 1 -9.35 -20.79 -23.97
CA PRO A 1 -8.70 -20.72 -22.67
C PRO A 1 -9.67 -21.22 -21.60
N ASN A 2 -9.29 -22.31 -20.90
CA ASN A 2 -10.16 -23.00 -19.95
C ASN A 2 -9.99 -22.41 -18.52
N GLY A 3 -10.10 -21.11 -18.38
CA GLY A 3 -10.02 -20.45 -17.08
C GLY A 3 -11.34 -20.58 -16.30
N ILE A 4 -11.26 -20.92 -15.00
CA ILE A 4 -12.39 -20.88 -14.08
C ILE A 4 -12.35 -19.58 -13.30
N TYR A 5 -13.38 -18.74 -13.43
CA TYR A 5 -13.52 -17.46 -12.75
C TYR A 5 -14.40 -17.63 -11.51
N LEU A 6 -13.86 -17.35 -10.35
CA LEU A 6 -14.59 -17.42 -9.08
C LEU A 6 -14.81 -16.01 -8.52
N LYS A 7 -15.97 -15.82 -7.86
CA LYS A 7 -16.24 -14.57 -7.16
C LYS A 7 -15.25 -14.39 -5.99
N VAL A 8 -14.60 -13.22 -5.93
CA VAL A 8 -13.69 -12.88 -4.83
C VAL A 8 -14.46 -12.79 -3.51
N ARG A 9 -13.96 -13.46 -2.46
CA ARG A 9 -14.53 -13.45 -1.10
C ARG A 9 -13.66 -12.61 -0.17
N TYR A 10 -13.58 -11.31 -0.43
CA TYR A 10 -12.67 -10.40 0.29
C TYR A 10 -12.88 -10.40 1.81
N TYR A 11 -14.12 -10.52 2.29
CA TYR A 11 -14.43 -10.66 3.71
C TYR A 11 -13.71 -11.87 4.35
N ARG A 12 -13.64 -13.00 3.62
CA ARG A 12 -12.97 -14.21 4.09
C ARG A 12 -11.45 -14.01 4.14
N TYR A 13 -10.88 -13.33 3.16
CA TYR A 13 -9.46 -13.02 3.16
C TYR A 13 -9.09 -12.14 4.35
N LYS A 14 -9.91 -11.14 4.65
CA LYS A 14 -9.72 -10.26 5.80
C LYS A 14 -9.87 -10.99 7.14
N GLU A 15 -10.82 -11.92 7.26
CA GLU A 15 -10.99 -12.77 8.43
C GLU A 15 -9.73 -13.61 8.71
N ILE A 16 -9.21 -14.29 7.69
CA ILE A 16 -8.00 -15.11 7.81
C ILE A 16 -6.78 -14.23 8.09
N SER A 17 -6.65 -13.12 7.40
CA SER A 17 -5.60 -12.12 7.66
C SER A 17 -5.59 -11.70 9.13
N ASN A 18 -6.75 -11.34 9.70
CA ASN A 18 -6.84 -10.94 11.10
C ASN A 18 -6.38 -12.04 12.06
N LYS A 19 -6.69 -13.33 11.78
CA LYS A 19 -6.20 -14.46 12.59
C LYS A 19 -4.67 -14.53 12.55
N ILE A 20 -4.08 -14.42 11.35
CA ILE A 20 -2.62 -14.44 11.19
C ILE A 20 -1.96 -13.25 11.90
N PHE A 21 -2.51 -12.04 11.75
CA PHE A 21 -1.99 -10.86 12.44
C PHE A 21 -2.11 -10.96 13.97
N ASN A 22 -3.12 -11.65 14.49
CA ASN A 22 -3.20 -11.92 15.94
C ASN A 22 -2.06 -12.85 16.38
N ILE A 23 -1.71 -13.88 15.60
CA ILE A 23 -0.53 -14.71 15.88
C ILE A 23 0.76 -13.86 15.88
N PHE A 24 0.91 -12.92 14.94
CA PHE A 24 2.07 -12.02 14.91
C PHE A 24 2.18 -11.18 16.18
N LYS A 25 1.05 -10.67 16.68
CA LYS A 25 0.99 -9.88 17.93
C LYS A 25 1.29 -10.67 19.19
N GLU A 26 1.19 -12.01 19.14
CA GLU A 26 1.67 -12.87 20.25
C GLU A 26 3.20 -12.93 20.34
N ILE A 27 3.89 -12.60 19.24
CA ILE A 27 5.35 -12.64 19.13
C ILE A 27 5.95 -11.32 19.60
N THR A 28 5.42 -10.21 19.07
CA THR A 28 5.87 -8.84 19.35
C THR A 28 4.71 -7.86 19.20
N PRO A 29 4.66 -6.78 20.00
CA PRO A 29 3.71 -5.69 19.78
C PRO A 29 4.07 -4.85 18.54
N LEU A 30 5.33 -4.92 18.06
CA LEU A 30 5.85 -4.11 16.97
C LEU A 30 5.57 -4.80 15.62
N VAL A 31 4.31 -4.75 15.19
CA VAL A 31 3.83 -5.32 13.91
C VAL A 31 3.37 -4.20 12.99
N GLU A 32 4.01 -4.06 11.82
CA GLU A 32 3.61 -3.13 10.75
C GLU A 32 2.93 -3.89 9.61
N PRO A 33 1.62 -3.73 9.39
CA PRO A 33 0.94 -4.26 8.23
C PRO A 33 1.42 -3.58 6.93
N LEU A 34 1.81 -4.36 5.94
CA LEU A 34 2.15 -3.90 4.60
C LEU A 34 0.94 -4.03 3.66
N SER A 35 0.24 -5.17 3.76
CA SER A 35 -0.98 -5.52 3.03
C SER A 35 -1.87 -6.42 3.90
N ILE A 36 -2.87 -7.06 3.31
CA ILE A 36 -3.68 -8.07 4.01
C ILE A 36 -2.94 -9.39 4.26
N ASP A 37 -1.80 -9.61 3.61
CA ASP A 37 -1.02 -10.85 3.62
C ASP A 37 0.48 -10.65 3.93
N GLU A 38 0.92 -9.42 4.16
CA GLU A 38 2.30 -9.10 4.46
C GLU A 38 2.42 -8.19 5.68
N ALA A 39 3.43 -8.44 6.52
CA ALA A 39 3.79 -7.60 7.66
C ALA A 39 5.29 -7.61 7.92
N PHE A 40 5.79 -6.52 8.50
CA PHE A 40 7.06 -6.50 9.21
C PHE A 40 6.82 -6.70 10.70
N LEU A 41 7.69 -7.48 11.32
CA LEU A 41 7.74 -7.69 12.77
C LEU A 41 9.12 -7.25 13.26
N ASP A 42 9.15 -6.35 14.23
CA ASP A 42 10.36 -6.03 14.95
C ASP A 42 10.45 -6.92 16.21
N LEU A 43 11.52 -7.66 16.31
CA LEU A 43 11.69 -8.63 17.40
C LEU A 43 12.44 -8.06 18.62
N SER A 44 12.76 -6.76 18.64
CA SER A 44 13.45 -6.13 19.77
C SER A 44 12.68 -6.24 21.09
N GLU A 45 11.36 -6.28 21.03
CA GLU A 45 10.46 -6.49 22.19
C GLU A 45 9.79 -7.88 22.16
N SER A 46 10.41 -8.84 21.47
CA SER A 46 9.88 -10.18 21.34
C SER A 46 10.24 -11.05 22.55
N LYS A 47 9.40 -12.08 22.80
CA LYS A 47 9.73 -13.17 23.72
C LYS A 47 10.74 -14.19 23.14
N PHE A 48 11.13 -14.06 21.89
CA PHE A 48 12.12 -14.90 21.22
C PHE A 48 13.42 -14.15 21.05
N ASP A 49 14.52 -14.73 21.52
CA ASP A 49 15.86 -14.18 21.34
C ASP A 49 16.43 -14.45 19.94
N ASP A 50 15.91 -15.49 19.26
CA ASP A 50 16.34 -15.88 17.92
C ASP A 50 15.20 -15.70 16.90
N GLY A 51 15.48 -14.94 15.85
CA GLY A 51 14.55 -14.71 14.74
C GLY A 51 14.16 -16.00 13.98
N LEU A 52 15.03 -17.00 13.91
CA LEU A 52 14.74 -18.28 13.28
C LEU A 52 13.75 -19.11 14.13
N GLU A 53 13.87 -19.07 15.44
CA GLU A 53 12.91 -19.73 16.34
C GLU A 53 11.54 -19.07 16.25
N ALA A 54 11.49 -17.73 16.26
CA ALA A 54 10.25 -16.98 16.04
C ALA A 54 9.60 -17.34 14.71
N ALA A 55 10.38 -17.40 13.62
CA ALA A 55 9.88 -17.76 12.30
C ALA A 55 9.31 -19.20 12.26
N LYS A 56 9.98 -20.17 12.85
CA LYS A 56 9.49 -21.56 12.96
C LYS A 56 8.19 -21.64 13.77
N TYR A 57 8.12 -20.89 14.87
CA TYR A 57 6.91 -20.80 15.69
C TYR A 57 5.73 -20.23 14.90
N ILE A 58 5.92 -19.08 14.23
CA ILE A 58 4.89 -18.44 13.39
C ILE A 58 4.38 -19.41 12.33
N LYS A 59 5.28 -20.05 11.57
CA LYS A 59 4.89 -21.00 10.52
C LYS A 59 4.03 -22.14 11.05
N ARG A 60 4.42 -22.73 12.17
CA ARG A 60 3.68 -23.81 12.81
C ARG A 60 2.30 -23.35 13.27
N ARG A 61 2.21 -22.19 13.96
CA ARG A 61 0.95 -21.65 14.48
C ARG A 61 -0.01 -21.27 13.37
N VAL A 62 0.46 -20.60 12.32
CA VAL A 62 -0.37 -20.24 11.17
C VAL A 62 -0.90 -21.49 10.46
N PHE A 63 -0.06 -22.51 10.26
CA PHE A 63 -0.53 -23.75 9.65
C PHE A 63 -1.58 -24.48 10.51
N GLN A 64 -1.37 -24.55 11.82
CA GLN A 64 -2.31 -25.19 12.76
C GLN A 64 -3.65 -24.46 12.83
N GLU A 65 -3.66 -23.12 12.82
CA GLU A 65 -4.89 -22.35 13.00
C GLU A 65 -5.69 -22.09 11.73
N VAL A 66 -5.00 -21.89 10.61
CA VAL A 66 -5.68 -21.49 9.36
C VAL A 66 -5.38 -22.40 8.18
N GLY A 67 -4.49 -23.38 8.32
CA GLY A 67 -4.13 -24.32 7.26
C GLY A 67 -3.32 -23.69 6.11
N LEU A 68 -2.76 -22.49 6.30
CA LEU A 68 -1.97 -21.79 5.30
C LEU A 68 -0.49 -21.86 5.59
N THR A 69 0.31 -21.77 4.53
CA THR A 69 1.76 -21.62 4.61
C THR A 69 2.18 -20.17 4.35
N LEU A 70 3.33 -19.78 4.87
CA LEU A 70 3.93 -18.48 4.62
C LEU A 70 5.45 -18.59 4.48
N SER A 71 6.04 -17.63 3.75
CA SER A 71 7.48 -17.47 3.63
C SER A 71 7.95 -16.32 4.50
N ILE A 72 9.07 -16.50 5.19
CA ILE A 72 9.60 -15.53 6.15
C ILE A 72 11.03 -15.14 5.77
N GLY A 73 11.27 -13.84 5.70
CA GLY A 73 12.59 -13.25 5.60
C GLY A 73 13.05 -12.68 6.94
N ILE A 74 14.27 -12.98 7.34
CA ILE A 74 14.88 -12.51 8.59
C ILE A 74 16.09 -11.68 8.24
N SER A 75 16.15 -10.45 8.75
CA SER A 75 17.30 -9.57 8.57
C SER A 75 17.29 -8.43 9.59
N TYR A 76 18.32 -7.60 9.56
CA TYR A 76 18.51 -6.47 10.45
C TYR A 76 17.82 -5.17 9.99
N ASN A 77 17.11 -5.19 8.84
CA ASN A 77 16.27 -4.08 8.39
C ASN A 77 15.13 -4.55 7.49
N LYS A 78 14.17 -3.65 7.23
CA LYS A 78 12.93 -3.94 6.50
C LYS A 78 13.16 -4.32 5.03
N PHE A 79 14.08 -3.63 4.35
CA PHE A 79 14.40 -3.92 2.94
C PHE A 79 14.92 -5.34 2.77
N LEU A 80 15.91 -5.72 3.55
CA LEU A 80 16.53 -7.05 3.46
C LEU A 80 15.59 -8.16 3.94
N ALA A 81 14.79 -7.90 4.97
CA ALA A 81 13.77 -8.86 5.43
C ALA A 81 12.72 -9.12 4.33
N LYS A 82 12.25 -8.06 3.65
CA LYS A 82 11.30 -8.22 2.52
C LYS A 82 11.96 -8.97 1.36
N LEU A 83 13.18 -8.63 0.99
CA LEU A 83 13.95 -9.35 -0.04
C LEU A 83 14.11 -10.83 0.32
N ALA A 84 14.49 -11.13 1.56
CA ALA A 84 14.66 -12.50 2.05
C ALA A 84 13.34 -13.29 2.03
N SER A 85 12.19 -12.65 2.32
CA SER A 85 10.89 -13.33 2.32
C SER A 85 10.48 -13.85 0.93
N ASP A 86 10.97 -13.22 -0.14
CA ASP A 86 10.71 -13.63 -1.52
C ASP A 86 11.71 -14.65 -2.06
N TRP A 87 12.81 -14.92 -1.32
CA TRP A 87 13.94 -15.71 -1.83
C TRP A 87 13.62 -17.19 -1.98
N ASN A 88 13.02 -17.77 -0.93
CA ASN A 88 12.72 -19.19 -0.84
C ASN A 88 11.20 -19.46 -0.89
N LYS A 89 10.44 -18.73 -1.71
CA LYS A 89 9.02 -19.00 -1.93
C LYS A 89 8.83 -20.28 -2.76
N PRO A 90 7.79 -21.09 -2.50
CA PRO A 90 6.83 -21.00 -1.40
C PRO A 90 7.35 -21.61 -0.08
N ASN A 91 6.73 -21.24 1.02
CA ASN A 91 6.89 -21.84 2.36
C ASN A 91 8.32 -21.89 2.90
N GLY A 92 9.20 -20.97 2.48
CA GLY A 92 10.60 -20.94 2.87
C GLY A 92 10.90 -20.01 4.06
N ILE A 93 12.12 -20.14 4.59
CA ILE A 93 12.76 -19.19 5.48
C ILE A 93 14.10 -18.82 4.85
N LYS A 94 14.44 -17.53 4.85
CA LYS A 94 15.74 -17.03 4.43
C LYS A 94 16.24 -16.00 5.44
N ILE A 95 17.50 -16.14 5.83
CA ILE A 95 18.22 -15.16 6.67
C ILE A 95 19.21 -14.41 5.78
N ILE A 96 19.26 -13.10 5.92
CA ILE A 96 20.29 -12.24 5.32
C ILE A 96 20.96 -11.47 6.47
N THR A 97 22.24 -11.74 6.69
CA THR A 97 23.06 -11.08 7.74
C THR A 97 23.89 -9.93 7.15
N LYS A 98 24.54 -9.14 8.02
CA LYS A 98 25.42 -8.03 7.60
C LYS A 98 26.60 -8.52 6.79
N GLU A 99 27.16 -9.66 7.17
CA GLU A 99 28.36 -10.26 6.55
C GLU A 99 28.11 -10.71 5.11
N MET A 100 26.82 -10.93 4.74
CA MET A 100 26.45 -11.27 3.37
C MET A 100 26.39 -10.05 2.44
N ILE A 101 26.46 -8.83 2.98
CA ILE A 101 26.41 -7.59 2.22
C ILE A 101 27.83 -7.12 1.88
N PRO A 102 28.12 -6.66 0.65
CA PRO A 102 27.18 -6.44 -0.46
C PRO A 102 26.99 -7.66 -1.38
N ASP A 103 27.70 -8.75 -1.16
CA ASP A 103 27.86 -9.86 -2.11
C ASP A 103 26.54 -10.50 -2.53
N ILE A 104 25.59 -10.61 -1.59
CA ILE A 104 24.26 -11.17 -1.90
C ILE A 104 23.40 -10.21 -2.73
N LEU A 105 23.63 -8.90 -2.68
CA LEU A 105 22.86 -7.89 -3.39
C LEU A 105 23.37 -7.64 -4.81
N ARG A 106 24.68 -7.54 -5.01
CA ARG A 106 25.31 -7.16 -6.27
C ARG A 106 24.82 -7.97 -7.49
N PRO A 107 24.70 -9.31 -7.44
CA PRO A 107 24.26 -10.10 -8.60
C PRO A 107 22.75 -10.00 -8.89
N LEU A 108 21.93 -9.41 -8.00
CA LEU A 108 20.49 -9.37 -8.17
C LEU A 108 20.06 -8.42 -9.29
N PRO A 109 18.98 -8.75 -10.03
CA PRO A 109 18.39 -7.82 -10.96
C PRO A 109 17.85 -6.58 -10.24
N VAL A 110 17.93 -5.40 -10.87
CA VAL A 110 17.44 -4.13 -10.31
C VAL A 110 15.96 -4.18 -9.93
N SER A 111 15.16 -5.05 -10.56
CA SER A 111 13.76 -5.29 -10.22
C SER A 111 13.53 -5.88 -8.81
N LYS A 112 14.57 -6.41 -8.17
CA LYS A 112 14.50 -6.92 -6.79
C LYS A 112 14.69 -5.82 -5.73
N ILE A 113 15.08 -4.63 -6.14
CA ILE A 113 15.20 -3.49 -5.22
C ILE A 113 13.78 -3.05 -4.84
N TYR A 114 13.39 -3.29 -3.58
CA TYR A 114 12.08 -2.91 -3.06
C TYR A 114 11.80 -1.43 -3.28
N GLY A 115 10.66 -1.16 -3.95
CA GLY A 115 10.20 0.18 -4.28
C GLY A 115 10.58 0.67 -5.67
N LEU A 116 11.43 -0.03 -6.43
CA LEU A 116 11.56 0.21 -7.86
C LEU A 116 10.38 -0.43 -8.60
N GLY A 117 9.44 0.40 -9.05
CA GLY A 117 8.35 -0.04 -9.91
C GLY A 117 8.81 -0.29 -11.35
N GLU A 118 7.96 -0.95 -12.15
CA GLU A 118 8.27 -1.32 -13.55
C GLU A 118 8.80 -0.17 -14.41
N LYS A 119 8.24 1.04 -14.26
CA LYS A 119 8.70 2.23 -15.01
C LYS A 119 10.14 2.60 -14.67
N SER A 120 10.53 2.51 -13.39
CA SER A 120 11.88 2.80 -12.93
C SER A 120 12.86 1.71 -13.38
N VAL A 121 12.45 0.45 -13.29
CA VAL A 121 13.22 -0.70 -13.80
C VAL A 121 13.46 -0.56 -15.31
N LYS A 122 12.40 -0.25 -16.08
CA LYS A 122 12.54 -0.02 -17.52
C LYS A 122 13.49 1.13 -17.84
N LYS A 123 13.42 2.22 -17.06
CA LYS A 123 14.35 3.36 -17.23
C LYS A 123 15.79 2.94 -17.02
N LEU A 124 16.10 2.19 -15.97
CA LEU A 124 17.45 1.66 -15.71
C LEU A 124 17.92 0.70 -16.81
N ASN A 125 17.05 -0.24 -17.22
CA ASN A 125 17.38 -1.19 -18.28
C ASN A 125 17.68 -0.48 -19.62
N ASN A 126 16.98 0.60 -19.96
CA ASN A 126 17.25 1.41 -21.15
C ASN A 126 18.61 2.13 -21.08
N MET A 127 19.17 2.30 -19.88
CA MET A 127 20.49 2.87 -19.64
C MET A 127 21.58 1.78 -19.55
N GLY A 128 21.23 0.50 -19.82
CA GLY A 128 22.13 -0.64 -19.74
C GLY A 128 22.36 -1.20 -18.33
N MET A 129 21.56 -0.78 -17.35
CA MET A 129 21.71 -1.19 -15.96
C MET A 129 20.66 -2.26 -15.63
N PHE A 130 21.09 -3.51 -15.47
CA PHE A 130 20.23 -4.66 -15.26
C PHE A 130 20.35 -5.25 -13.86
N LYS A 131 21.53 -5.12 -13.24
CA LYS A 131 21.85 -5.66 -11.92
C LYS A 131 22.14 -4.57 -10.92
N VAL A 132 22.04 -4.90 -9.65
CA VAL A 132 22.47 -4.03 -8.55
C VAL A 132 23.92 -3.63 -8.69
N ASP A 133 24.77 -4.53 -9.18
CA ASP A 133 26.18 -4.28 -9.43
C ASP A 133 26.42 -3.11 -10.38
N ASP A 134 25.61 -2.99 -11.43
CA ASP A 134 25.69 -1.89 -12.41
C ASP A 134 25.41 -0.51 -11.77
N LEU A 135 24.70 -0.50 -10.63
CA LEU A 135 24.36 0.70 -9.88
C LEU A 135 25.34 0.97 -8.72
N TYR A 136 26.08 -0.03 -8.28
CA TYR A 136 26.80 0.03 -7.00
C TYR A 136 27.91 1.08 -6.98
N GLU A 137 28.62 1.25 -8.09
CA GLU A 137 29.72 2.21 -8.23
C GLU A 137 29.26 3.63 -8.61
N LEU A 138 27.94 3.83 -8.87
CA LEU A 138 27.41 5.14 -9.24
C LEU A 138 27.35 6.06 -8.02
N PRO A 139 27.66 7.37 -8.21
CA PRO A 139 27.58 8.34 -7.13
C PRO A 139 26.13 8.62 -6.71
N LYS A 140 25.94 9.06 -5.47
CA LYS A 140 24.63 9.36 -4.90
C LYS A 140 23.84 10.39 -5.71
N GLU A 141 24.55 11.34 -6.31
CA GLU A 141 24.01 12.41 -7.17
C GLU A 141 23.25 11.85 -8.36
N PHE A 142 23.75 10.76 -8.98
CA PHE A 142 23.05 10.05 -10.06
C PHE A 142 21.66 9.62 -9.63
N PHE A 143 21.51 9.02 -8.45
CA PHE A 143 20.23 8.55 -7.97
C PHE A 143 19.26 9.70 -7.68
N ILE A 144 19.78 10.82 -7.16
CA ILE A 144 18.97 12.02 -6.89
C ILE A 144 18.48 12.64 -8.21
N GLU A 145 19.35 12.72 -9.21
CA GLU A 145 19.00 13.27 -10.52
C GLU A 145 17.90 12.44 -11.21
N TYR A 146 18.04 11.12 -11.22
CA TYR A 146 17.14 10.24 -11.97
C TYR A 146 15.86 9.81 -11.24
N PHE A 147 15.86 9.81 -9.91
CA PHE A 147 14.76 9.33 -9.06
C PHE A 147 14.29 10.36 -8.03
N GLY A 148 14.86 11.56 -8.04
CA GLY A 148 14.54 12.61 -7.08
C GLY A 148 14.88 12.20 -5.64
N LYS A 149 14.09 12.67 -4.69
CA LYS A 149 14.29 12.35 -3.25
C LYS A 149 14.33 10.85 -2.98
N TYR A 150 13.58 10.05 -3.73
CA TYR A 150 13.55 8.60 -3.59
C TYR A 150 14.85 7.92 -4.02
N GLY A 151 15.67 8.60 -4.84
CA GLY A 151 16.98 8.09 -5.24
C GLY A 151 17.93 7.82 -4.07
N ILE A 152 17.82 8.59 -2.99
CA ILE A 152 18.59 8.38 -1.77
C ILE A 152 18.28 7.00 -1.17
N ASP A 153 16.99 6.66 -1.08
CA ASP A 153 16.56 5.35 -0.58
C ASP A 153 17.10 4.20 -1.44
N ILE A 154 17.14 4.36 -2.77
CA ILE A 154 17.68 3.35 -3.69
C ILE A 154 19.18 3.18 -3.45
N TYR A 155 19.93 4.28 -3.40
CA TYR A 155 21.37 4.29 -3.16
C TYR A 155 21.75 3.59 -1.85
N GLU A 156 20.99 3.82 -0.78
CA GLU A 156 21.18 3.19 0.52
C GLU A 156 20.82 1.70 0.49
N ARG A 157 19.66 1.35 -0.09
CA ARG A 157 19.18 -0.04 -0.15
C ARG A 157 20.12 -0.97 -0.90
N ILE A 158 20.69 -0.55 -2.05
CA ILE A 158 21.64 -1.39 -2.77
C ILE A 158 22.93 -1.65 -1.97
N ARG A 159 23.18 -0.87 -0.89
CA ARG A 159 24.28 -1.06 0.08
C ARG A 159 23.82 -1.75 1.36
N GLY A 160 22.59 -2.27 1.38
CA GLY A 160 22.02 -2.97 2.54
C GLY A 160 21.58 -2.04 3.68
N ILE A 161 21.43 -0.75 3.42
CA ILE A 161 21.04 0.25 4.43
C ILE A 161 19.54 0.58 4.27
N ASP A 162 18.80 0.44 5.37
CA ASP A 162 17.41 0.89 5.47
C ASP A 162 17.12 1.21 6.94
N ASN A 163 17.09 2.50 7.26
CA ASN A 163 16.94 3.00 8.63
C ASN A 163 15.47 3.21 9.04
N ARG A 164 14.51 2.71 8.24
CA ARG A 164 13.10 2.83 8.58
C ARG A 164 12.73 1.88 9.69
N GLU A 165 12.19 2.41 10.76
CA GLU A 165 11.61 1.64 11.86
C GLU A 165 10.31 0.94 11.46
N VAL A 166 9.92 -0.10 12.22
CA VAL A 166 8.61 -0.74 12.12
C VAL A 166 7.56 0.17 12.74
N LYS A 167 6.55 0.56 11.94
CA LYS A 167 5.49 1.48 12.34
C LYS A 167 4.19 0.74 12.60
N VAL A 168 3.86 0.57 13.86
CA VAL A 168 2.63 -0.14 14.30
C VAL A 168 1.37 0.61 13.86
N ASN A 169 1.38 1.93 13.95
CA ASN A 169 0.29 2.79 13.56
C ASN A 169 0.64 3.59 12.31
N ARG A 170 -0.29 3.63 11.39
CA ARG A 170 -0.20 4.46 10.19
C ARG A 170 -1.43 5.33 10.08
N ASP A 171 -1.25 6.63 10.16
CA ASP A 171 -2.31 7.59 9.96
C ASP A 171 -2.83 7.51 8.52
N ARG A 172 -4.11 7.31 8.38
CA ARG A 172 -4.76 7.24 7.09
C ARG A 172 -4.91 8.64 6.50
N LYS A 173 -4.33 8.86 5.33
CA LYS A 173 -4.34 10.19 4.67
C LYS A 173 -5.55 10.40 3.76
N SER A 174 -6.23 9.33 3.36
CA SER A 174 -7.39 9.36 2.48
C SER A 174 -8.28 8.13 2.65
N TYR A 175 -9.54 8.28 2.25
CA TYR A 175 -10.53 7.21 2.16
C TYR A 175 -11.10 7.23 0.75
N GLY A 176 -11.25 6.08 0.11
CA GLY A 176 -11.74 5.99 -1.25
C GLY A 176 -12.59 4.75 -1.51
N ARG A 177 -13.50 4.90 -2.47
CA ARG A 177 -14.29 3.83 -3.06
C ARG A 177 -14.19 3.95 -4.56
N GLU A 178 -13.94 2.85 -5.24
CA GLU A 178 -13.96 2.78 -6.70
C GLU A 178 -14.47 1.43 -7.16
N ASN A 179 -15.10 1.42 -8.31
CA ASN A 179 -15.59 0.19 -8.95
C ASN A 179 -15.36 0.22 -10.44
N THR A 180 -14.97 -0.92 -11.01
CA THR A 180 -15.01 -1.15 -12.45
C THR A 180 -16.44 -1.53 -12.81
N LEU A 181 -17.04 -0.79 -13.71
CA LEU A 181 -18.41 -0.99 -14.13
C LEU A 181 -18.56 -2.29 -14.91
N LYS A 182 -19.75 -2.89 -14.88
CA LYS A 182 -20.03 -4.12 -15.62
C LYS A 182 -20.06 -3.86 -17.14
N PHE A 183 -20.55 -2.69 -17.53
CA PHE A 183 -20.56 -2.16 -18.88
C PHE A 183 -20.07 -0.73 -18.83
N ASP A 184 -19.33 -0.32 -19.85
CA ASP A 184 -18.87 1.05 -19.98
C ASP A 184 -20.09 1.94 -20.26
N THR A 185 -20.14 3.15 -19.67
CA THR A 185 -21.27 4.08 -19.81
C THR A 185 -20.78 5.51 -20.07
N GLU A 186 -21.53 6.25 -20.87
CA GLU A 186 -21.37 7.70 -21.08
C GLU A 186 -22.47 8.49 -20.35
N ASP A 187 -23.46 7.78 -19.79
CA ASP A 187 -24.59 8.39 -19.11
C ASP A 187 -24.16 8.93 -17.73
N LYS A 188 -24.29 10.23 -17.58
CA LYS A 188 -24.00 10.92 -16.32
C LYS A 188 -24.91 10.47 -15.16
N GLU A 189 -26.14 10.07 -15.44
CA GLU A 189 -27.06 9.60 -14.39
C GLU A 189 -26.57 8.27 -13.81
N ASP A 190 -26.12 7.35 -14.65
CA ASP A 190 -25.49 6.10 -14.21
C ASP A 190 -24.23 6.37 -13.36
N ILE A 191 -23.37 7.27 -13.84
CA ILE A 191 -22.14 7.66 -13.13
C ILE A 191 -22.48 8.26 -11.76
N LEU A 192 -23.45 9.18 -11.70
CA LEU A 192 -23.88 9.84 -10.47
C LEU A 192 -24.54 8.87 -9.48
N TYR A 193 -25.20 7.83 -9.96
CA TYR A 193 -25.72 6.74 -9.10
C TYR A 193 -24.60 6.07 -8.31
N TYR A 194 -23.49 5.69 -8.96
CA TYR A 194 -22.33 5.11 -8.28
C TYR A 194 -21.64 6.11 -7.36
N VAL A 195 -21.46 7.35 -7.83
CA VAL A 195 -20.83 8.42 -7.04
C VAL A 195 -21.60 8.66 -5.74
N LYS A 196 -22.94 8.68 -5.79
CA LYS A 196 -23.80 8.85 -4.60
C LYS A 196 -23.64 7.69 -3.61
N ALA A 197 -23.61 6.45 -4.12
CA ALA A 197 -23.39 5.27 -3.28
C ALA A 197 -22.02 5.32 -2.58
N PHE A 198 -20.96 5.69 -3.30
CA PHE A 198 -19.62 5.84 -2.71
C PHE A 198 -19.54 6.97 -1.68
N CYS A 199 -20.19 8.11 -1.93
CA CYS A 199 -20.24 9.22 -0.96
C CYS A 199 -20.97 8.80 0.32
N LEU A 200 -22.05 8.02 0.22
CA LEU A 200 -22.76 7.48 1.38
C LEU A 200 -21.84 6.61 2.23
N GLU A 201 -21.21 5.58 1.62
CA GLU A 201 -20.28 4.69 2.33
C GLU A 201 -19.11 5.46 2.97
N LEU A 202 -18.57 6.45 2.26
CA LEU A 202 -17.47 7.29 2.77
C LEU A 202 -17.92 8.13 3.94
N SER A 203 -19.07 8.82 3.86
CA SER A 203 -19.61 9.62 4.96
C SER A 203 -19.86 8.78 6.20
N GLU A 204 -20.45 7.58 6.05
CA GLU A 204 -20.65 6.63 7.15
C GLU A 204 -19.34 6.18 7.79
N GLU A 205 -18.31 5.85 6.96
CA GLU A 205 -17.00 5.46 7.46
C GLU A 205 -16.32 6.61 8.21
N LEU A 206 -16.38 7.84 7.69
CA LEU A 206 -15.82 9.03 8.33
C LEU A 206 -16.47 9.31 9.67
N LYS A 207 -17.82 9.28 9.75
CA LYS A 207 -18.57 9.47 10.99
C LYS A 207 -18.25 8.41 12.04
N ARG A 208 -18.22 7.12 11.63
CA ARG A 208 -17.87 6.02 12.53
C ARG A 208 -16.47 6.15 13.13
N ARG A 209 -15.53 6.76 12.39
CA ARG A 209 -14.15 6.98 12.82
C ARG A 209 -13.92 8.32 13.50
N ASN A 210 -14.93 9.16 13.54
CA ASN A 210 -14.86 10.55 14.02
C ASN A 210 -13.78 11.37 13.32
N VAL A 211 -13.71 11.24 11.98
CA VAL A 211 -12.77 11.98 11.14
C VAL A 211 -13.50 12.88 10.14
N PHE A 212 -12.85 13.97 9.80
CA PHE A 212 -13.32 14.97 8.85
C PHE A 212 -12.32 15.13 7.70
N ILE A 213 -12.81 15.56 6.55
CA ILE A 213 -12.00 15.72 5.35
C ILE A 213 -12.17 17.12 4.75
N LYS A 214 -11.24 17.49 3.90
CA LYS A 214 -11.24 18.80 3.25
C LYS A 214 -11.28 18.72 1.73
N THR A 215 -10.82 17.63 1.12
CA THR A 215 -10.69 17.49 -0.33
C THR A 215 -11.49 16.29 -0.82
N ILE A 216 -12.29 16.50 -1.84
CA ILE A 216 -13.07 15.49 -2.55
C ILE A 216 -12.47 15.34 -3.95
N THR A 217 -12.25 14.10 -4.35
CA THR A 217 -11.64 13.74 -5.62
C THR A 217 -12.52 12.71 -6.33
N VAL A 218 -12.88 12.98 -7.57
CA VAL A 218 -13.48 12.00 -8.47
C VAL A 218 -12.40 11.49 -9.40
N LYS A 219 -12.28 10.17 -9.48
CA LYS A 219 -11.41 9.44 -10.41
C LYS A 219 -12.28 8.67 -11.37
N TYR A 220 -11.97 8.75 -12.65
CA TYR A 220 -12.59 7.88 -13.65
C TYR A 220 -11.54 7.33 -14.60
N LYS A 221 -11.86 6.20 -15.20
CA LYS A 221 -11.07 5.58 -16.25
C LYS A 221 -11.98 5.32 -17.45
N THR A 222 -11.51 5.71 -18.63
CA THR A 222 -12.22 5.50 -19.88
C THR A 222 -12.12 4.06 -20.38
N SER A 223 -12.93 3.70 -21.38
CA SER A 223 -12.85 2.43 -22.12
C SER A 223 -11.47 2.19 -22.72
N ASN A 224 -10.76 3.27 -23.09
CA ASN A 224 -9.38 3.24 -23.61
C ASN A 224 -8.32 3.12 -22.50
N PHE A 225 -8.73 2.88 -21.23
CA PHE A 225 -7.86 2.76 -20.07
C PHE A 225 -7.11 4.04 -19.67
N GLU A 226 -7.51 5.19 -20.18
CA GLU A 226 -7.01 6.48 -19.73
C GLU A 226 -7.57 6.83 -18.35
N SER A 227 -6.72 7.28 -17.45
CA SER A 227 -7.12 7.61 -16.07
C SER A 227 -7.13 9.11 -15.86
N HIS A 228 -8.25 9.61 -15.40
CA HIS A 228 -8.47 11.01 -15.08
C HIS A 228 -8.80 11.19 -13.61
N THR A 229 -8.41 12.32 -13.06
CA THR A 229 -8.64 12.66 -11.65
C THR A 229 -8.95 14.14 -11.56
N ARG A 230 -10.06 14.49 -10.89
CA ARG A 230 -10.46 15.87 -10.62
C ARG A 230 -10.73 16.04 -9.14
N SER A 231 -10.23 17.14 -8.57
CA SER A 231 -10.31 17.38 -7.13
C SER A 231 -10.82 18.77 -6.82
N ARG A 232 -11.62 18.89 -5.75
CA ARG A 232 -12.00 20.17 -5.16
C ARG A 232 -11.74 20.15 -3.68
N SER A 233 -11.17 21.23 -3.16
CA SER A 233 -10.91 21.41 -1.73
C SER A 233 -11.86 22.46 -1.16
N LEU A 234 -12.46 22.13 -0.02
CA LEU A 234 -13.26 23.03 0.77
C LEU A 234 -12.37 23.94 1.63
N ASN A 235 -12.90 25.05 2.09
CA ASN A 235 -12.24 25.93 3.08
C ASN A 235 -12.49 25.50 4.53
N TYR A 236 -13.32 24.46 4.73
CA TYR A 236 -13.66 23.86 6.03
C TYR A 236 -13.58 22.35 5.95
N TYR A 237 -13.63 21.70 7.13
CA TYR A 237 -13.63 20.25 7.24
C TYR A 237 -15.07 19.74 7.38
N THR A 238 -15.36 18.59 6.78
CA THR A 238 -16.70 17.96 6.80
C THR A 238 -16.62 16.44 6.77
N ASN A 239 -17.67 15.79 7.27
CA ASN A 239 -17.98 14.38 7.04
C ASN A 239 -19.45 14.21 6.62
N ASP A 240 -20.10 15.33 6.24
CA ASP A 240 -21.49 15.36 5.83
C ASP A 240 -21.65 14.80 4.42
N LEU A 241 -22.61 13.87 4.25
CA LEU A 241 -22.93 13.24 2.99
C LEU A 241 -23.29 14.25 1.89
N ASN A 242 -24.19 15.19 2.20
CA ASN A 242 -24.72 16.11 1.18
C ASN A 242 -23.60 17.01 0.67
N THR A 243 -22.74 17.50 1.56
CA THR A 243 -21.58 18.31 1.18
C THR A 243 -20.63 17.52 0.26
N ILE A 244 -20.27 16.29 0.65
CA ILE A 244 -19.36 15.43 -0.13
C ILE A 244 -19.97 15.12 -1.50
N TYR A 245 -21.26 14.74 -1.52
CA TYR A 245 -21.95 14.38 -2.77
C TYR A 245 -22.11 15.58 -3.70
N ASN A 246 -22.54 16.74 -3.21
CA ASN A 246 -22.73 17.94 -4.04
C ASN A 246 -21.43 18.33 -4.75
N VAL A 247 -20.30 18.32 -4.03
CA VAL A 247 -18.98 18.61 -4.63
C VAL A 247 -18.60 17.55 -5.67
N ALA A 248 -18.82 16.27 -5.38
CA ALA A 248 -18.53 15.19 -6.33
C ALA A 248 -19.43 15.26 -7.57
N GLN A 249 -20.72 15.60 -7.41
CA GLN A 249 -21.68 15.81 -8.47
C GLN A 249 -21.27 16.99 -9.38
N GLU A 250 -20.88 18.11 -8.80
CA GLU A 250 -20.37 19.24 -9.57
C GLU A 250 -19.15 18.86 -10.42
N ILE A 251 -18.19 18.10 -9.85
CA ILE A 251 -17.03 17.60 -10.60
C ILE A 251 -17.48 16.74 -11.79
N VAL A 252 -18.44 15.83 -11.60
CA VAL A 252 -18.95 14.97 -12.68
C VAL A 252 -19.67 15.80 -13.74
N ASN A 253 -20.47 16.80 -13.35
CA ASN A 253 -21.23 17.63 -14.27
C ASN A 253 -20.33 18.49 -15.15
N ASP A 254 -19.18 18.93 -14.63
CA ASP A 254 -18.21 19.76 -15.37
C ASP A 254 -17.40 18.94 -16.41
N GLU A 255 -17.36 17.60 -16.28
CA GLU A 255 -16.63 16.76 -17.22
C GLU A 255 -17.51 16.39 -18.43
N VAL A 256 -16.86 16.29 -19.59
CA VAL A 256 -17.45 15.72 -20.81
C VAL A 256 -16.86 14.32 -20.99
N PHE A 257 -17.70 13.32 -21.07
CA PHE A 257 -17.29 11.94 -21.29
C PHE A 257 -17.47 11.61 -22.78
N GLU A 258 -16.40 11.80 -23.56
CA GLU A 258 -16.39 11.45 -25.00
C GLU A 258 -16.22 9.95 -25.22
N ASP A 259 -15.54 9.30 -24.27
CA ASP A 259 -15.34 7.85 -24.23
C ASP A 259 -16.14 7.25 -23.07
N GLY A 260 -16.64 6.05 -23.27
CA GLY A 260 -17.34 5.31 -22.21
C GLY A 260 -16.52 5.17 -20.94
N ILE A 261 -17.14 5.37 -19.79
CA ILE A 261 -16.49 5.24 -18.48
C ILE A 261 -16.52 3.78 -18.04
N ARG A 262 -15.32 3.23 -17.88
CA ARG A 262 -15.08 1.87 -17.43
C ARG A 262 -14.98 1.75 -15.90
N LEU A 263 -14.42 2.75 -15.23
CA LEU A 263 -14.24 2.78 -13.77
C LEU A 263 -14.59 4.16 -13.26
N ILE A 264 -15.28 4.19 -12.14
CA ILE A 264 -15.57 5.43 -11.40
C ILE A 264 -15.21 5.24 -9.92
N GLY A 265 -14.73 6.29 -9.28
CA GLY A 265 -14.38 6.28 -7.87
C GLY A 265 -14.44 7.68 -7.25
N VAL A 266 -14.67 7.69 -5.94
CA VAL A 266 -14.59 8.89 -5.11
C VAL A 266 -13.56 8.66 -4.01
N THR A 267 -12.67 9.63 -3.83
CA THR A 267 -11.68 9.63 -2.76
C THR A 267 -11.78 10.93 -1.99
N VAL A 268 -11.72 10.86 -0.67
CA VAL A 268 -11.69 12.01 0.22
C VAL A 268 -10.37 12.05 0.98
N SER A 269 -9.80 13.24 1.13
CA SER A 269 -8.46 13.44 1.71
C SER A 269 -8.37 14.77 2.47
N GLY A 270 -7.17 15.09 2.99
CA GLY A 270 -7.01 16.20 3.92
C GLY A 270 -7.70 15.87 5.24
N VAL A 271 -7.38 14.69 5.77
CA VAL A 271 -8.01 14.10 6.96
C VAL A 271 -7.60 14.86 8.21
N LYS A 272 -8.59 15.18 9.05
CA LYS A 272 -8.42 15.72 10.40
C LYS A 272 -9.26 14.85 11.36
N GLU A 273 -8.65 14.38 12.43
CA GLU A 273 -9.38 13.79 13.55
C GLU A 273 -9.97 14.90 14.40
N GLU A 274 -11.13 14.66 15.00
CA GLU A 274 -11.70 15.59 15.96
C GLU A 274 -10.84 15.56 17.23
N THR A 275 -10.00 16.56 17.39
CA THR A 275 -9.38 16.87 18.67
C THR A 275 -10.35 17.75 19.45
N VAL A 276 -10.73 17.35 20.66
CA VAL A 276 -11.46 18.22 21.59
C VAL A 276 -10.54 19.40 21.90
N GLU A 277 -10.69 20.51 21.18
CA GLU A 277 -10.07 21.77 21.55
C GLU A 277 -10.83 22.29 22.76
N GLN A 278 -10.19 22.24 23.91
CA GLN A 278 -10.69 22.92 25.10
C GLN A 278 -10.64 24.43 24.81
N LEU A 279 -11.79 25.01 24.49
CA LEU A 279 -11.91 26.45 24.42
C LEU A 279 -11.59 27.02 25.79
N LYS A 280 -10.47 27.71 25.94
CA LYS A 280 -10.19 28.53 27.11
C LYS A 280 -11.19 29.68 27.04
N LEU A 281 -12.25 29.61 27.85
CA LEU A 281 -13.05 30.80 28.21
C LEU A 281 -12.16 31.65 29.10
N PHE A 282 -11.93 32.89 28.67
CA PHE A 282 -11.21 33.92 29.45
C PHE A 282 -11.91 34.25 30.73
#